data_1b16c7ed7d2f4c6d83ffa5bb04590d70
#
_entry.id   1b16c7ed7d2f4c6d83ffa5bb04590d70
#
_cell.length_a   1.000
_cell.length_b   1.000
_cell.length_c   1.000
_cell.angle_alpha   90.00
_cell.angle_beta   90.00
_cell.angle_gamma   90.00
#
_symmetry.space_group_name_H-M   'P 1'
#
loop_
_entity.id
_entity.type
_entity.pdbx_description
1 polymer ?
#
loop_
_entity_poly.entity_id
_entity_poly.type
_entity_poly.pdbx_seq_one_letter_code
_entity_poly.pdbx_strand_id
1 'polypeptide(L)'
;MASSLNRLHQQAGQKTAPDQCHCVNLSLATREPSTEDMLIFREETFGPVAPVFRFKTEDEAIRLANDTEFGLAAYFYGRDIGRVWRVAEALEYGIVGINEGIISTEVAPFGGMKESGNGREGSKYGIEDYLEIKYLCMGGIQSSAT
;
A
#
# COMPACT_ATOMS: atom_id res chain seq x y z
N MET A 1 20.51 -6.30 -9.69
CA MET A 1 19.16 -6.86 -9.96
C MET A 1 19.17 -8.34 -10.38
N ALA A 2 19.93 -8.77 -11.38
CA ALA A 2 19.94 -10.19 -11.79
C ALA A 2 20.44 -11.20 -10.73
N SER A 3 21.28 -10.79 -9.78
CA SER A 3 21.84 -11.68 -8.75
C SER A 3 20.85 -12.00 -7.62
N SER A 4 19.88 -11.14 -7.36
CA SER A 4 18.83 -11.35 -6.33
C SER A 4 17.77 -12.31 -6.82
N LEU A 5 17.35 -12.20 -8.07
CA LEU A 5 16.41 -13.11 -8.71
C LEU A 5 16.93 -14.56 -8.78
N ASN A 6 18.21 -14.75 -9.06
CA ASN A 6 18.82 -16.09 -9.09
C ASN A 6 18.87 -16.77 -7.71
N ARG A 7 19.00 -16.02 -6.62
CA ARG A 7 18.93 -16.57 -5.25
C ARG A 7 17.51 -16.99 -4.85
N LEU A 8 16.51 -16.25 -5.30
CA LEU A 8 15.09 -16.59 -5.06
C LEU A 8 14.70 -17.89 -5.79
N HIS A 9 15.24 -18.13 -6.99
CA HIS A 9 14.99 -19.36 -7.77
C HIS A 9 15.55 -20.62 -7.10
N GLN A 10 16.64 -20.54 -6.33
CA GLN A 10 17.25 -21.70 -5.69
C GLN A 10 16.54 -22.15 -4.41
N GLN A 11 15.72 -21.27 -3.79
CA GLN A 11 14.95 -21.60 -2.56
C GLN A 11 13.56 -22.19 -2.83
N ALA A 12 13.09 -22.16 -4.07
CA ALA A 12 11.74 -22.61 -4.47
C ALA A 12 11.56 -24.14 -4.62
N GLY A 13 12.47 -24.96 -4.14
CA GLY A 13 12.66 -26.37 -4.58
C GLY A 13 12.12 -27.50 -3.69
N GLN A 14 11.29 -27.31 -2.65
CA GLN A 14 10.78 -28.44 -1.85
C GLN A 14 9.26 -28.48 -1.67
N LYS A 15 8.70 -29.69 -1.81
CA LYS A 15 7.27 -29.99 -1.84
C LYS A 15 6.69 -30.24 -0.46
N THR A 16 5.51 -29.71 -0.13
CA THR A 16 4.50 -30.39 0.71
C THR A 16 3.07 -29.93 0.40
N ALA A 17 2.11 -30.77 0.73
CA ALA A 17 0.75 -30.91 0.26
C ALA A 17 -0.30 -29.93 0.88
N PRO A 18 -1.58 -30.01 0.48
CA PRO A 18 -2.45 -28.87 0.32
C PRO A 18 -3.44 -28.65 1.47
N ASP A 19 -3.76 -27.40 1.80
CA ASP A 19 -5.13 -27.05 2.18
C ASP A 19 -5.36 -25.52 2.03
N GLN A 20 -6.25 -25.24 1.09
CA GLN A 20 -7.11 -24.06 0.95
C GLN A 20 -6.47 -22.66 1.00
N CYS A 21 -5.80 -22.30 -0.05
CA CYS A 21 -5.74 -20.92 -0.48
C CYS A 21 -6.16 -20.84 -1.95
N HIS A 22 -7.22 -20.11 -2.27
CA HIS A 22 -7.60 -19.81 -3.64
C HIS A 22 -6.63 -18.76 -4.17
N CYS A 23 -5.46 -19.19 -4.58
CA CYS A 23 -4.49 -18.33 -5.23
C CYS A 23 -4.74 -18.35 -6.74
N VAL A 24 -4.96 -17.16 -7.29
CA VAL A 24 -4.92 -16.92 -8.73
C VAL A 24 -3.58 -17.44 -9.26
N ASN A 25 -3.63 -18.13 -10.39
CA ASN A 25 -2.52 -18.80 -11.03
C ASN A 25 -1.47 -17.79 -11.55
N LEU A 26 -0.65 -17.27 -10.65
CA LEU A 26 0.58 -16.58 -10.98
C LEU A 26 1.68 -17.62 -11.08
N SER A 27 2.22 -17.81 -12.27
CA SER A 27 3.21 -18.84 -12.60
C SER A 27 4.54 -18.78 -11.83
N LEU A 28 4.67 -17.87 -10.86
CA LEU A 28 5.83 -17.64 -9.99
C LEU A 28 5.47 -17.29 -8.54
N ALA A 29 4.31 -17.69 -8.03
CA ALA A 29 4.09 -17.66 -6.59
C ALA A 29 5.07 -18.64 -5.91
N THR A 30 5.77 -18.20 -4.87
CA THR A 30 6.61 -19.08 -4.07
C THR A 30 5.73 -20.17 -3.47
N ARG A 31 6.04 -21.45 -3.70
CA ARG A 31 5.25 -22.60 -3.22
C ARG A 31 5.26 -22.74 -1.70
N GLU A 32 6.17 -22.05 -1.03
CA GLU A 32 6.29 -22.01 0.42
C GLU A 32 6.07 -20.59 0.94
N PRO A 33 5.46 -20.42 2.11
CA PRO A 33 5.29 -19.11 2.72
C PRO A 33 6.65 -18.49 2.99
N SER A 34 6.75 -17.21 2.65
CA SER A 34 7.92 -16.40 2.97
C SER A 34 7.98 -16.09 4.47
N THR A 35 9.16 -15.83 4.99
CA THR A 35 9.38 -15.42 6.38
C THR A 35 9.94 -13.99 6.46
N GLU A 36 9.82 -13.35 7.63
CA GLU A 36 10.24 -11.96 7.86
C GLU A 36 11.77 -11.76 7.72
N ASP A 37 12.58 -12.83 7.81
CA ASP A 37 14.05 -12.81 7.66
C ASP A 37 14.49 -12.84 6.20
N MET A 38 13.58 -13.06 5.27
CA MET A 38 13.90 -13.09 3.84
C MET A 38 14.03 -11.66 3.29
N LEU A 39 14.99 -11.44 2.40
CA LEU A 39 15.19 -10.12 1.76
C LEU A 39 13.94 -9.61 1.07
N ILE A 40 13.12 -10.49 0.51
CA ILE A 40 11.87 -10.15 -0.19
C ILE A 40 10.82 -9.52 0.74
N PHE A 41 10.97 -9.65 2.06
CA PHE A 41 10.11 -8.97 3.03
C PHE A 41 10.42 -7.47 3.12
N ARG A 42 11.68 -7.08 2.89
CA ARG A 42 12.16 -5.70 3.04
C ARG A 42 12.41 -5.00 1.71
N GLU A 43 12.90 -5.74 0.71
CA GLU A 43 13.25 -5.17 -0.59
C GLU A 43 12.04 -5.13 -1.52
N GLU A 44 11.80 -3.98 -2.11
CA GLU A 44 10.76 -3.83 -3.13
C GLU A 44 11.09 -4.70 -4.35
N THR A 45 10.12 -5.50 -4.79
CA THR A 45 10.29 -6.43 -5.91
C THR A 45 9.50 -5.97 -7.13
N PHE A 46 10.19 -5.39 -8.11
CA PHE A 46 9.62 -5.15 -9.44
C PHE A 46 9.83 -6.38 -10.33
N GLY A 47 8.82 -7.25 -10.39
CA GLY A 47 8.88 -8.46 -11.18
C GLY A 47 7.68 -9.38 -10.94
N PRO A 48 7.58 -10.51 -11.67
CA PRO A 48 6.44 -11.41 -11.57
C PRO A 48 6.56 -12.36 -10.37
N VAL A 49 6.90 -11.83 -9.19
CA VAL A 49 7.05 -12.59 -7.94
C VAL A 49 6.12 -11.97 -6.90
N ALA A 50 5.28 -12.81 -6.30
CA ALA A 50 4.39 -12.41 -5.20
C ALA A 50 4.76 -13.24 -3.95
N PRO A 51 5.45 -12.66 -2.95
CA PRO A 51 5.73 -13.32 -1.69
C PRO A 51 4.44 -13.50 -0.89
N VAL A 52 4.24 -14.66 -0.30
CA VAL A 52 3.05 -14.99 0.50
C VAL A 52 3.49 -15.27 1.92
N PHE A 53 2.96 -14.53 2.87
CA PHE A 53 3.22 -14.67 4.30
C PHE A 53 1.98 -15.24 5.00
N ARG A 54 2.18 -16.13 5.97
CA ARG A 54 1.11 -16.67 6.79
C ARG A 54 0.96 -15.85 8.06
N PHE A 55 -0.27 -15.68 8.49
CA PHE A 55 -0.60 -15.06 9.78
C PHE A 55 -1.69 -15.89 10.48
N LYS A 56 -1.82 -15.74 11.78
CA LYS A 56 -2.79 -16.46 12.61
C LYS A 56 -3.88 -15.56 13.17
N THR A 57 -3.57 -14.28 13.38
CA THR A 57 -4.50 -13.31 13.98
C THR A 57 -4.61 -12.06 13.12
N GLU A 58 -5.69 -11.30 13.32
CA GLU A 58 -5.92 -10.00 12.68
C GLU A 58 -4.79 -9.02 13.01
N ASP A 59 -4.38 -8.96 14.28
CA ASP A 59 -3.31 -8.07 14.74
C ASP A 59 -1.96 -8.42 14.11
N GLU A 60 -1.66 -9.70 13.95
CA GLU A 60 -0.45 -10.15 13.27
C GLU A 60 -0.46 -9.75 11.79
N ALA A 61 -1.60 -9.89 11.11
CA ALA A 61 -1.74 -9.46 9.72
C ALA A 61 -1.53 -7.96 9.55
N ILE A 62 -2.12 -7.15 10.42
CA ILE A 62 -1.96 -5.68 10.43
C ILE A 62 -0.51 -5.31 10.71
N ARG A 63 0.12 -5.93 11.72
CA ARG A 63 1.53 -5.70 12.04
C ARG A 63 2.44 -6.00 10.86
N LEU A 64 2.29 -7.17 10.24
CA LEU A 64 3.07 -7.57 9.07
C LEU A 64 2.86 -6.63 7.88
N ALA A 65 1.62 -6.22 7.64
CA ALA A 65 1.31 -5.29 6.55
C ALA A 65 1.92 -3.90 6.77
N ASN A 66 1.99 -3.44 8.02
CA ASN A 66 2.53 -2.12 8.36
C ASN A 66 4.06 -2.11 8.56
N ASP A 67 4.70 -3.28 8.69
CA ASP A 67 6.16 -3.41 8.88
C ASP A 67 6.92 -3.22 7.56
N THR A 68 6.73 -2.06 6.96
CA THR A 68 7.38 -1.61 5.73
C THR A 68 7.58 -0.10 5.77
N GLU A 69 8.62 0.39 5.11
CA GLU A 69 8.84 1.83 4.90
C GLU A 69 7.91 2.42 3.82
N PHE A 70 7.21 1.60 3.05
CA PHE A 70 6.30 2.02 2.01
C PHE A 70 4.85 2.00 2.46
N GLY A 71 3.98 2.79 1.81
CA GLY A 71 2.57 2.89 2.17
C GLY A 71 1.72 3.48 1.05
N LEU A 72 1.83 2.98 -0.19
CA LEU A 72 1.02 3.48 -1.30
C LEU A 72 -0.38 2.88 -1.27
N ALA A 73 -0.51 1.58 -1.47
CA ALA A 73 -1.81 0.91 -1.55
C ALA A 73 -1.77 -0.45 -0.84
N ALA A 74 -2.83 -0.74 -0.10
CA ALA A 74 -3.09 -2.05 0.48
C ALA A 74 -4.44 -2.58 0.01
N TYR A 75 -4.57 -3.89 -0.02
CA TYR A 75 -5.81 -4.57 -0.42
C TYR A 75 -6.12 -5.69 0.55
N PHE A 76 -7.37 -5.80 0.95
CA PHE A 76 -7.82 -6.95 1.72
C PHE A 76 -9.27 -7.31 1.42
N TYR A 77 -9.63 -8.53 1.79
CA TYR A 77 -10.96 -9.08 1.55
C TYR A 77 -11.60 -9.51 2.87
N GLY A 78 -12.82 -9.08 3.13
CA GLY A 78 -13.56 -9.38 4.34
C GLY A 78 -15.05 -9.16 4.17
N ARG A 79 -15.88 -9.86 4.97
CA ARG A 79 -17.34 -9.74 4.93
C ARG A 79 -17.94 -9.14 6.20
N ASP A 80 -17.22 -9.21 7.30
CA ASP A 80 -17.65 -8.62 8.57
C ASP A 80 -17.31 -7.12 8.57
N ILE A 81 -18.33 -6.28 8.64
CA ILE A 81 -18.16 -4.82 8.54
C ILE A 81 -17.33 -4.25 9.69
N GLY A 82 -17.46 -4.78 10.90
CA GLY A 82 -16.68 -4.33 12.04
C GLY A 82 -15.19 -4.62 11.87
N ARG A 83 -14.86 -5.82 11.36
CA ARG A 83 -13.49 -6.21 11.01
C ARG A 83 -12.96 -5.35 9.87
N VAL A 84 -13.75 -5.19 8.80
CA VAL A 84 -13.38 -4.40 7.65
C VAL A 84 -12.99 -2.98 8.06
N TRP A 85 -13.78 -2.36 8.93
CA TRP A 85 -13.51 -1.02 9.42
C TRP A 85 -12.22 -0.95 10.25
N ARG A 86 -12.07 -1.83 11.25
CA ARG A 86 -10.86 -1.86 12.10
C ARG A 86 -9.57 -2.07 11.30
N VAL A 87 -9.59 -3.02 10.36
CA VAL A 87 -8.42 -3.31 9.53
C VAL A 87 -8.09 -2.13 8.62
N ALA A 88 -9.10 -1.52 7.99
CA ALA A 88 -8.90 -0.38 7.10
C ALA A 88 -8.30 0.83 7.84
N GLU A 89 -8.76 1.12 9.06
CA GLU A 89 -8.22 2.21 9.89
C GLU A 89 -6.80 1.91 10.41
N ALA A 90 -6.49 0.65 10.66
CA ALA A 90 -5.19 0.25 11.22
C ALA A 90 -4.08 0.13 10.16
N LEU A 91 -4.41 0.02 8.89
CA LEU A 91 -3.45 -0.06 7.80
C LEU A 91 -2.83 1.31 7.50
N GLU A 92 -1.51 1.40 7.53
CA GLU A 92 -0.72 2.61 7.28
C GLU A 92 -0.43 2.80 5.79
N TYR A 93 -1.50 2.99 5.01
CA TYR A 93 -1.44 3.18 3.56
C TYR A 93 -2.29 4.37 3.12
N GLY A 94 -1.86 5.04 2.07
CA GLY A 94 -2.61 6.16 1.52
C GLY A 94 -3.90 5.75 0.82
N ILE A 95 -3.94 4.50 0.34
CA ILE A 95 -5.08 3.94 -0.37
C ILE A 95 -5.35 2.52 0.15
N VAL A 96 -6.60 2.21 0.49
CA VAL A 96 -6.99 0.87 0.93
C VAL A 96 -8.14 0.35 0.08
N GLY A 97 -7.90 -0.72 -0.68
CA GLY A 97 -8.90 -1.44 -1.44
C GLY A 97 -9.57 -2.52 -0.58
N ILE A 98 -10.89 -2.48 -0.45
CA ILE A 98 -11.66 -3.43 0.35
C ILE A 98 -12.57 -4.20 -0.57
N ASN A 99 -12.32 -5.51 -0.70
CA ASN A 99 -13.06 -6.39 -1.63
C ASN A 99 -13.03 -5.92 -3.09
N GLU A 100 -12.10 -5.03 -3.43
CA GLU A 100 -11.95 -4.42 -4.74
C GLU A 100 -10.48 -4.38 -5.14
N GLY A 101 -10.18 -4.71 -6.38
CA GLY A 101 -8.82 -4.71 -6.92
C GLY A 101 -8.48 -3.49 -7.78
N ILE A 102 -9.50 -2.77 -8.26
CA ILE A 102 -9.31 -1.57 -9.10
C ILE A 102 -9.79 -0.37 -8.30
N ILE A 103 -8.85 0.34 -7.68
CA ILE A 103 -9.14 1.47 -6.77
C ILE A 103 -8.76 2.83 -7.36
N SER A 104 -8.16 2.85 -8.54
CA SER A 104 -7.78 4.10 -9.21
C SER A 104 -9.00 4.76 -9.85
N THR A 105 -9.28 5.99 -9.47
CA THR A 105 -10.37 6.82 -10.03
C THR A 105 -10.02 8.29 -9.86
N GLU A 106 -10.46 9.12 -10.82
CA GLU A 106 -10.20 10.56 -10.81
C GLU A 106 -10.94 11.32 -9.69
N VAL A 107 -11.96 10.73 -9.09
CA VAL A 107 -12.76 11.38 -8.04
C VAL A 107 -12.25 11.10 -6.62
N ALA A 108 -11.36 10.12 -6.45
CA ALA A 108 -10.75 9.79 -5.16
C ALA A 108 -9.29 10.27 -5.10
N PRO A 109 -8.80 10.67 -3.92
CA PRO A 109 -7.40 11.06 -3.76
C PRO A 109 -6.49 9.84 -3.92
N PHE A 110 -5.51 9.94 -4.79
CA PHE A 110 -4.49 8.92 -5.04
C PHE A 110 -3.15 9.39 -4.50
N GLY A 111 -2.51 8.62 -3.65
CA GLY A 111 -1.20 8.93 -3.09
C GLY A 111 -0.85 8.08 -1.89
N GLY A 112 0.42 8.13 -1.48
CA GLY A 112 1.00 7.28 -0.46
C GLY A 112 1.19 7.96 0.90
N MET A 113 1.77 7.19 1.80
CA MET A 113 2.31 7.58 3.08
C MET A 113 3.75 7.06 3.18
N LYS A 114 4.47 7.43 4.25
CA LYS A 114 5.85 7.00 4.51
C LYS A 114 6.75 7.32 3.29
N GLU A 115 7.67 6.43 2.91
CA GLU A 115 8.57 6.62 1.76
C GLU A 115 7.85 6.55 0.39
N SER A 116 6.58 6.17 0.35
CA SER A 116 5.78 6.25 -0.88
C SER A 116 5.41 7.69 -1.28
N GLY A 117 5.83 8.68 -0.51
CA GLY A 117 5.74 10.09 -0.85
C GLY A 117 4.62 10.85 -0.13
N ASN A 118 4.61 12.15 -0.35
CA ASN A 118 3.63 13.08 0.18
C ASN A 118 2.70 13.56 -0.94
N GLY A 119 1.60 14.21 -0.54
CA GLY A 119 0.64 14.78 -1.49
C GLY A 119 -0.38 13.77 -2.01
N ARG A 120 -1.29 14.27 -2.82
CA ARG A 120 -2.35 13.47 -3.45
C ARG A 120 -2.59 13.92 -4.88
N GLU A 121 -2.83 12.96 -5.76
CA GLU A 121 -3.30 13.21 -7.12
C GLU A 121 -4.81 13.00 -7.21
N GLY A 122 -5.42 13.56 -8.24
CA GLY A 122 -6.85 13.43 -8.47
C GLY A 122 -7.71 14.09 -7.39
N SER A 123 -9.02 13.90 -7.49
CA SER A 123 -10.02 14.49 -6.59
C SER A 123 -9.93 16.02 -6.43
N LYS A 124 -10.67 16.58 -5.49
CA LYS A 124 -10.55 18.00 -5.11
C LYS A 124 -9.25 18.34 -4.38
N TYR A 125 -8.59 17.35 -3.81
CA TYR A 125 -7.36 17.54 -3.02
C TYR A 125 -6.10 17.65 -3.89
N GLY A 126 -6.09 17.07 -5.08
CA GLY A 126 -4.91 17.05 -5.95
C GLY A 126 -4.40 18.44 -6.36
N ILE A 127 -5.25 19.45 -6.36
CA ILE A 127 -4.83 20.81 -6.68
C ILE A 127 -4.11 21.50 -5.50
N GLU A 128 -4.31 21.03 -4.27
CA GLU A 128 -3.76 21.68 -3.07
C GLU A 128 -2.24 21.70 -3.10
N ASP A 129 -1.60 20.68 -3.67
CA ASP A 129 -0.14 20.59 -3.81
C ASP A 129 0.45 21.65 -4.77
N TYR A 130 -0.38 22.31 -5.57
CA TYR A 130 0.01 23.35 -6.53
C TYR A 130 -0.40 24.75 -6.08
N LEU A 131 -0.97 24.90 -4.88
CA LEU A 131 -1.49 26.16 -4.37
C LEU A 131 -0.69 26.63 -3.16
N GLU A 132 -0.41 27.93 -3.16
CA GLU A 132 0.16 28.62 -2.01
C GLU A 132 -0.88 29.52 -1.34
N ILE A 133 -0.98 29.43 -0.03
CA ILE A 133 -1.90 30.26 0.76
C ILE A 133 -1.17 31.53 1.22
N LYS A 134 -1.67 32.70 0.81
CA LYS A 134 -1.15 33.99 1.25
C LYS A 134 -2.21 34.77 2.01
N TYR A 135 -1.91 35.08 3.26
CA TYR A 135 -2.70 36.01 4.06
C TYR A 135 -2.27 37.45 3.81
N LEU A 136 -3.21 38.33 3.48
CA LEU A 136 -3.00 39.76 3.34
C LEU A 136 -3.86 40.50 4.37
N CYS A 137 -3.21 41.25 5.23
CA CYS A 137 -3.88 42.21 6.13
C CYS A 137 -3.57 43.61 5.70
N MET A 138 -4.59 44.32 5.22
CA MET A 138 -4.45 45.69 4.74
C MET A 138 -5.22 46.64 5.66
N GLY A 139 -4.53 47.68 6.11
CA GLY A 139 -5.14 48.77 6.88
C GLY A 139 -4.72 50.13 6.36
N GLY A 140 -5.48 51.17 6.70
CA GLY A 140 -5.12 52.58 6.38
C GLY A 140 -5.12 52.97 4.89
N ILE A 141 -5.77 52.14 4.05
CA ILE A 141 -5.91 52.47 2.62
C ILE A 141 -6.98 53.57 2.49
N GLN A 142 -6.54 54.75 2.12
CA GLN A 142 -7.44 55.87 1.77
C GLN A 142 -7.41 56.10 0.27
N SER A 143 -8.59 56.26 -0.32
CA SER A 143 -8.65 56.75 -1.70
C SER A 143 -8.15 58.16 -1.72
N SER A 144 -7.10 58.45 -2.49
CA SER A 144 -6.77 59.84 -2.83
C SER A 144 -7.95 60.41 -3.62
N ALA A 145 -8.73 61.28 -3.00
CA ALA A 145 -9.70 62.07 -3.73
C ALA A 145 -8.89 63.01 -4.65
N THR A 146 -8.98 62.79 -5.96
CA THR A 146 -8.58 63.75 -6.99
C THR A 146 -9.66 64.79 -7.15
#